data_2f7b9cc74c6286b26a5e2f179a64282e
#
_entry.id   2f7b9cc74c6286b26a5e2f179a64282e
#
_cell.length_a   1.000
_cell.length_b   1.000
_cell.length_c   1.000
_cell.angle_alpha   90.00
_cell.angle_beta   90.00
_cell.angle_gamma   90.00
#
_symmetry.space_group_name_H-M   'P 1'
#
loop_
_entity.id
_entity.type
_entity.pdbx_description
1 polymer ?
#
loop_
_entity_poly.entity_id
_entity_poly.type
_entity_poly.pdbx_seq_one_letter_code
_entity_poly.pdbx_strand_id
1 'polypeptide(L)'
;MLHGHGDDAYRHPHAIVADFSTNVWYDGEPTGLKDYVFSQWQAVNRYPEVLAESLAARAAAHQGLLPGQVLMSSGTTESIYLIAQAWAGKRTTVVTPAFAEYEDAARRHGHQLSFLAWEQLRADGALAADVVFVCNPNNPTGSVLTEPLLAALLARNPHTVFVLDEAFIEFTASIATARPLLDRFDNLLILRSMTKAYAIPGLRLGYVLASESLITRLTHEKAPWTVNALAAAAGHFIFEHFAAVQPPTAQLLADRVSFATRLAANESLAIVPSHTHYFVGALRHGTAAALKSWLLARHGLLIRDAANFRGLTPAHFRLCTRHPADNQLLINALREWTDLPA
;
A
#
# COMPACT_ATOMS: atom_id res chain seq x y z
N MET A 1 -8.10 -16.33 -7.83
CA MET A 1 -8.79 -16.47 -6.52
C MET A 1 -8.29 -15.33 -5.66
N LEU A 2 -9.17 -14.54 -5.07
CA LEU A 2 -8.74 -13.42 -4.23
C LEU A 2 -8.11 -13.95 -2.94
N HIS A 3 -6.87 -13.58 -2.69
CA HIS A 3 -6.19 -13.89 -1.43
C HIS A 3 -6.82 -13.07 -0.29
N GLY A 4 -6.71 -13.55 0.96
CA GLY A 4 -7.24 -12.81 2.11
C GLY A 4 -6.57 -11.45 2.26
N HIS A 5 -7.36 -10.42 2.57
CA HIS A 5 -6.90 -9.06 2.84
C HIS A 5 -7.08 -8.69 4.31
N GLY A 6 -6.47 -7.59 4.77
CA GLY A 6 -6.84 -6.93 6.02
C GLY A 6 -8.18 -6.21 5.87
N ASP A 7 -8.65 -5.59 6.95
CA ASP A 7 -9.95 -4.90 6.98
C ASP A 7 -11.12 -5.85 6.70
N ASP A 8 -11.05 -7.04 7.29
CA ASP A 8 -12.08 -8.08 7.15
C ASP A 8 -13.07 -8.12 8.33
N ALA A 9 -13.18 -7.01 9.07
CA ALA A 9 -14.10 -6.85 10.21
C ALA A 9 -15.55 -7.25 9.87
N TYR A 10 -16.00 -6.95 8.66
CA TYR A 10 -17.35 -7.29 8.16
C TYR A 10 -17.64 -8.81 8.10
N ARG A 11 -16.60 -9.65 8.20
CA ARG A 11 -16.73 -11.12 8.20
C ARG A 11 -16.92 -11.70 9.60
N HIS A 12 -16.77 -10.88 10.63
CA HIS A 12 -16.76 -11.31 12.01
C HIS A 12 -18.00 -10.81 12.75
N PRO A 13 -18.69 -11.69 13.50
CA PRO A 13 -19.88 -11.30 14.27
C PRO A 13 -19.53 -10.51 15.55
N HIS A 14 -18.27 -10.52 15.96
CA HIS A 14 -17.82 -9.87 17.18
C HIS A 14 -17.64 -8.36 16.96
N ALA A 15 -17.95 -7.58 18.00
CA ALA A 15 -17.62 -6.15 17.99
C ALA A 15 -16.10 -5.95 17.95
N ILE A 16 -15.64 -5.11 17.05
CA ILE A 16 -14.22 -4.74 16.95
C ILE A 16 -13.96 -3.55 17.88
N VAL A 17 -13.11 -3.77 18.87
CA VAL A 17 -12.62 -2.73 19.79
C VAL A 17 -11.50 -1.93 19.16
N ALA A 18 -10.54 -2.62 18.53
CA ALA A 18 -9.47 -1.98 17.76
C ALA A 18 -9.03 -2.87 16.58
N ASP A 19 -8.82 -2.24 15.41
CA ASP A 19 -8.40 -2.91 14.19
C ASP A 19 -6.94 -2.58 13.85
N PHE A 20 -6.04 -3.54 14.06
CA PHE A 20 -4.62 -3.50 13.70
C PHE A 20 -4.35 -4.16 12.34
N SER A 21 -5.38 -4.64 11.64
CA SER A 21 -5.25 -5.39 10.39
C SER A 21 -5.11 -4.52 9.16
N THR A 22 -5.64 -3.29 9.21
CA THR A 22 -5.59 -2.32 8.10
C THR A 22 -4.45 -1.31 8.28
N ASN A 23 -3.83 -0.90 7.17
CA ASN A 23 -2.77 0.12 7.16
C ASN A 23 -3.31 1.53 6.81
N VAL A 24 -4.58 1.76 7.02
CA VAL A 24 -5.22 3.07 6.85
C VAL A 24 -4.91 3.94 8.06
N TRP A 25 -4.73 5.25 7.85
CA TRP A 25 -4.58 6.23 8.92
C TRP A 25 -5.78 6.14 9.88
N TYR A 26 -5.50 6.04 11.18
CA TYR A 26 -6.51 5.67 12.18
C TYR A 26 -7.30 6.84 12.75
N ASP A 27 -6.83 8.08 12.59
CA ASP A 27 -7.57 9.27 13.05
C ASP A 27 -8.72 9.71 12.14
N GLY A 28 -8.94 8.96 11.06
CA GLY A 28 -9.98 9.26 10.10
C GLY A 28 -9.53 10.21 8.99
N GLU A 29 -10.50 10.72 8.25
CA GLU A 29 -10.28 11.64 7.16
C GLU A 29 -9.79 13.02 7.63
N PRO A 30 -9.02 13.75 6.81
CA PRO A 30 -8.57 15.09 7.15
C PRO A 30 -9.73 16.05 7.44
N THR A 31 -9.51 16.96 8.40
CA THR A 31 -10.48 18.00 8.78
C THR A 31 -10.99 18.75 7.55
N GLY A 32 -12.31 18.89 7.43
CA GLY A 32 -13.00 19.58 6.34
C GLY A 32 -13.17 18.75 5.07
N LEU A 33 -12.48 17.62 4.89
CA LEU A 33 -12.61 16.79 3.69
C LEU A 33 -14.04 16.25 3.53
N LYS A 34 -14.61 15.71 4.61
CA LYS A 34 -15.97 15.17 4.61
C LYS A 34 -16.99 16.23 4.18
N ASP A 35 -16.97 17.39 4.84
CA ASP A 35 -17.92 18.46 4.55
C ASP A 35 -17.78 18.98 3.12
N TYR A 36 -16.54 19.09 2.63
CA TYR A 36 -16.28 19.47 1.24
C TYR A 36 -16.87 18.44 0.27
N VAL A 37 -16.58 17.12 0.48
CA VAL A 37 -17.10 16.06 -0.40
C VAL A 37 -18.64 16.06 -0.41
N PHE A 38 -19.28 16.21 0.75
CA PHE A 38 -20.75 16.29 0.82
C PHE A 38 -21.29 17.57 0.17
N SER A 39 -20.59 18.69 0.20
CA SER A 39 -21.00 19.90 -0.54
C SER A 39 -21.02 19.67 -2.04
N GLN A 40 -20.24 18.72 -2.57
CA GLN A 40 -20.18 18.34 -3.98
C GLN A 40 -21.18 17.24 -4.37
N TRP A 41 -22.14 16.91 -3.50
CA TRP A 41 -23.09 15.80 -3.74
C TRP A 41 -23.85 15.92 -5.06
N GLN A 42 -24.13 17.11 -5.53
CA GLN A 42 -24.82 17.35 -6.82
C GLN A 42 -24.05 16.76 -8.03
N ALA A 43 -22.73 16.59 -7.91
CA ALA A 43 -21.92 15.98 -8.96
C ALA A 43 -22.28 14.51 -9.22
N VAL A 44 -22.90 13.83 -8.24
CA VAL A 44 -23.34 12.41 -8.36
C VAL A 44 -24.46 12.24 -9.43
N ASN A 45 -25.19 13.31 -9.73
CA ASN A 45 -26.28 13.30 -10.72
C ASN A 45 -25.79 13.37 -12.18
N ARG A 46 -24.49 13.40 -12.43
CA ARG A 46 -23.87 13.50 -13.77
C ARG A 46 -22.70 12.51 -13.88
N TYR A 47 -22.39 12.12 -15.12
CA TYR A 47 -21.14 11.41 -15.38
C TYR A 47 -19.94 12.30 -15.00
N PRO A 48 -18.93 11.74 -14.33
CA PRO A 48 -17.68 12.46 -14.09
C PRO A 48 -16.90 12.62 -15.40
N GLU A 49 -15.76 13.31 -15.34
CA GLU A 49 -14.81 13.35 -16.45
C GLU A 49 -14.35 11.93 -16.82
N VAL A 50 -14.15 11.67 -18.12
CA VAL A 50 -13.90 10.32 -18.65
C VAL A 50 -12.68 9.66 -18.01
N LEU A 51 -11.58 10.39 -17.86
CA LEU A 51 -10.31 9.97 -17.25
C LEU A 51 -9.95 10.76 -16.00
N ALA A 52 -10.87 11.58 -15.46
CA ALA A 52 -10.65 12.52 -14.36
C ALA A 52 -9.52 13.53 -14.70
N GLU A 53 -9.59 14.11 -15.90
CA GLU A 53 -8.55 14.93 -16.54
C GLU A 53 -8.17 16.15 -15.71
N SER A 54 -9.15 16.85 -15.13
CA SER A 54 -8.90 18.01 -14.27
C SER A 54 -8.13 17.63 -12.99
N LEU A 55 -8.46 16.47 -12.41
CA LEU A 55 -7.74 15.95 -11.24
C LEU A 55 -6.33 15.47 -11.63
N ALA A 56 -6.16 14.83 -12.80
CA ALA A 56 -4.84 14.44 -13.31
C ALA A 56 -3.95 15.67 -13.53
N ALA A 57 -4.49 16.75 -14.11
CA ALA A 57 -3.76 18.02 -14.28
C ALA A 57 -3.34 18.63 -12.92
N ARG A 58 -4.22 18.59 -11.92
CA ARG A 58 -3.88 19.06 -10.56
C ARG A 58 -2.80 18.19 -9.89
N ALA A 59 -2.90 16.88 -10.02
CA ALA A 59 -1.89 15.95 -9.53
C ALA A 59 -0.54 16.16 -10.23
N ALA A 60 -0.54 16.36 -11.55
CA ALA A 60 0.65 16.66 -12.34
C ALA A 60 1.32 17.95 -11.87
N ALA A 61 0.57 19.03 -11.73
CA ALA A 61 1.07 20.32 -11.23
C ALA A 61 1.69 20.17 -9.83
N HIS A 62 1.03 19.42 -8.93
CA HIS A 62 1.55 19.14 -7.58
C HIS A 62 2.86 18.35 -7.61
N GLN A 63 3.00 17.42 -8.54
CA GLN A 63 4.20 16.58 -8.69
C GLN A 63 5.30 17.23 -9.55
N GLY A 64 5.05 18.42 -10.12
CA GLY A 64 5.97 19.06 -11.06
C GLY A 64 6.13 18.27 -12.36
N LEU A 65 5.04 17.71 -12.87
CA LEU A 65 4.95 16.89 -14.08
C LEU A 65 3.98 17.54 -15.10
N LEU A 66 4.00 17.03 -16.34
CA LEU A 66 3.00 17.38 -17.35
C LEU A 66 1.74 16.52 -17.15
N PRO A 67 0.55 17.02 -17.53
CA PRO A 67 -0.70 16.25 -17.42
C PRO A 67 -0.65 14.88 -18.09
N GLY A 68 0.04 14.74 -19.23
CA GLY A 68 0.23 13.46 -19.93
C GLY A 68 1.09 12.44 -19.20
N GLN A 69 1.70 12.80 -18.09
CA GLN A 69 2.52 11.93 -17.23
C GLN A 69 1.75 11.39 -16.01
N VAL A 70 0.44 11.67 -15.91
CA VAL A 70 -0.40 11.25 -14.80
C VAL A 70 -1.67 10.56 -15.29
N LEU A 71 -2.02 9.43 -14.70
CA LEU A 71 -3.29 8.73 -14.95
C LEU A 71 -3.99 8.46 -13.62
N MET A 72 -5.19 9.04 -13.44
CA MET A 72 -6.01 8.79 -12.25
C MET A 72 -6.65 7.41 -12.30
N SER A 73 -6.87 6.80 -11.13
CA SER A 73 -7.43 5.45 -11.02
C SER A 73 -8.35 5.29 -9.81
N SER A 74 -9.23 4.29 -9.88
CA SER A 74 -10.11 3.86 -8.78
C SER A 74 -9.31 3.07 -7.73
N GLY A 75 -8.34 3.75 -7.09
CA GLY A 75 -7.33 3.16 -6.22
C GLY A 75 -6.21 2.47 -7.01
N THR A 76 -5.07 2.24 -6.35
CA THR A 76 -3.89 1.58 -6.98
C THR A 76 -4.17 0.15 -7.44
N THR A 77 -5.19 -0.51 -6.89
CA THR A 77 -5.61 -1.85 -7.36
C THR A 77 -6.02 -1.79 -8.83
N GLU A 78 -6.82 -0.81 -9.26
CA GLU A 78 -7.13 -0.63 -10.68
C GLU A 78 -5.84 -0.47 -11.50
N SER A 79 -4.91 0.37 -11.03
CA SER A 79 -3.64 0.59 -11.72
C SER A 79 -2.82 -0.70 -11.89
N ILE A 80 -2.78 -1.55 -10.85
CA ILE A 80 -2.07 -2.84 -10.89
C ILE A 80 -2.66 -3.75 -11.96
N TYR A 81 -4.00 -3.88 -12.02
CA TYR A 81 -4.68 -4.71 -13.01
C TYR A 81 -4.55 -4.14 -14.42
N LEU A 82 -4.63 -2.82 -14.57
CA LEU A 82 -4.43 -2.12 -15.84
C LEU A 82 -3.01 -2.34 -16.40
N ILE A 83 -1.99 -2.25 -15.54
CA ILE A 83 -0.60 -2.54 -15.91
C ILE A 83 -0.47 -4.02 -16.33
N ALA A 84 -1.01 -4.94 -15.55
CA ALA A 84 -0.98 -6.35 -15.92
C ALA A 84 -1.69 -6.61 -17.26
N GLN A 85 -2.79 -5.92 -17.56
CA GLN A 85 -3.48 -6.00 -18.86
C GLN A 85 -2.62 -5.45 -19.99
N ALA A 86 -2.00 -4.26 -19.81
CA ALA A 86 -1.19 -3.60 -20.83
C ALA A 86 0.09 -4.38 -21.19
N TRP A 87 0.55 -5.26 -20.31
CA TRP A 87 1.67 -6.20 -20.56
C TRP A 87 1.24 -7.67 -20.55
N ALA A 88 -0.01 -7.99 -20.94
CA ALA A 88 -0.53 -9.35 -20.93
C ALA A 88 0.42 -10.35 -21.61
N GLY A 89 0.58 -11.53 -21.01
CA GLY A 89 1.44 -12.62 -21.51
C GLY A 89 2.94 -12.42 -21.35
N LYS A 90 3.40 -11.28 -20.78
CA LYS A 90 4.82 -10.97 -20.62
C LYS A 90 5.42 -11.66 -19.38
N ARG A 91 6.75 -11.65 -19.28
CA ARG A 91 7.47 -12.14 -18.09
C ARG A 91 7.40 -11.08 -17.01
N THR A 92 6.90 -11.49 -15.82
CA THR A 92 6.79 -10.58 -14.69
C THR A 92 7.48 -11.15 -13.46
N THR A 93 8.30 -10.34 -12.84
CA THR A 93 8.90 -10.63 -11.52
C THR A 93 8.19 -9.82 -10.45
N VAL A 94 7.78 -10.49 -9.37
CA VAL A 94 7.25 -9.84 -8.17
C VAL A 94 8.30 -9.94 -7.07
N VAL A 95 8.70 -8.80 -6.50
CA VAL A 95 9.60 -8.74 -5.35
C VAL A 95 8.79 -9.08 -4.10
N THR A 96 9.20 -10.12 -3.37
CA THR A 96 8.43 -10.72 -2.27
C THR A 96 9.17 -10.65 -0.92
N PRO A 97 8.43 -10.67 0.22
CA PRO A 97 6.97 -10.73 0.34
C PRO A 97 6.31 -9.44 -0.13
N ALA A 98 5.12 -9.52 -0.75
CA ALA A 98 4.43 -8.36 -1.31
C ALA A 98 2.91 -8.51 -1.30
N PHE A 99 2.22 -7.43 -1.66
CA PHE A 99 0.77 -7.41 -1.82
C PHE A 99 0.33 -8.41 -2.90
N ALA A 100 -0.63 -9.27 -2.55
CA ALA A 100 -1.04 -10.40 -3.39
C ALA A 100 -1.60 -9.99 -4.75
N GLU A 101 -2.16 -8.78 -4.88
CA GLU A 101 -2.77 -8.30 -6.12
C GLU A 101 -1.77 -8.18 -7.29
N TYR A 102 -0.47 -8.05 -7.03
CA TYR A 102 0.53 -8.08 -8.13
C TYR A 102 0.57 -9.46 -8.80
N GLU A 103 0.58 -10.52 -7.98
CA GLU A 103 0.55 -11.90 -8.47
C GLU A 103 -0.82 -12.23 -9.10
N ASP A 104 -1.93 -11.86 -8.45
CA ASP A 104 -3.29 -12.15 -8.91
C ASP A 104 -3.59 -11.44 -10.25
N ALA A 105 -3.21 -10.16 -10.39
CA ALA A 105 -3.35 -9.41 -11.64
C ALA A 105 -2.52 -10.03 -12.77
N ALA A 106 -1.25 -10.35 -12.49
CA ALA A 106 -0.37 -10.96 -13.47
C ALA A 106 -0.89 -12.33 -13.91
N ARG A 107 -1.34 -13.20 -12.99
CA ARG A 107 -1.96 -14.49 -13.32
C ARG A 107 -3.21 -14.33 -14.18
N ARG A 108 -4.08 -13.37 -13.84
CA ARG A 108 -5.31 -13.10 -14.58
C ARG A 108 -5.06 -12.73 -16.04
N HIS A 109 -3.94 -12.05 -16.32
CA HIS A 109 -3.56 -11.61 -17.65
C HIS A 109 -2.49 -12.51 -18.33
N GLY A 110 -2.31 -13.74 -17.82
CA GLY A 110 -1.49 -14.78 -18.48
C GLY A 110 0.01 -14.54 -18.44
N HIS A 111 0.52 -13.77 -17.47
CA HIS A 111 1.96 -13.51 -17.32
C HIS A 111 2.75 -14.77 -16.95
N GLN A 112 3.99 -14.85 -17.44
CA GLN A 112 4.99 -15.79 -16.96
C GLN A 112 5.62 -15.22 -15.67
N LEU A 113 5.16 -15.71 -14.52
CA LEU A 113 5.54 -15.20 -13.21
C LEU A 113 6.84 -15.79 -12.70
N SER A 114 7.68 -14.93 -12.14
CA SER A 114 8.82 -15.27 -11.29
C SER A 114 8.77 -14.42 -10.01
N PHE A 115 9.52 -14.85 -9.00
CA PHE A 115 9.56 -14.20 -7.71
C PHE A 115 11.01 -13.96 -7.31
N LEU A 116 11.27 -12.78 -6.75
CA LEU A 116 12.58 -12.39 -6.25
C LEU A 116 12.42 -12.00 -4.77
N ALA A 117 13.20 -12.62 -3.89
CA ALA A 117 13.17 -12.21 -2.49
C ALA A 117 13.75 -10.79 -2.32
N TRP A 118 13.19 -10.01 -1.41
CA TRP A 118 13.62 -8.62 -1.14
C TRP A 118 15.12 -8.51 -0.92
N GLU A 119 15.70 -9.46 -0.19
CA GLU A 119 17.11 -9.51 0.14
C GLU A 119 18.02 -9.84 -1.06
N GLN A 120 17.43 -10.25 -2.17
CA GLN A 120 18.15 -10.57 -3.42
C GLN A 120 18.23 -9.38 -4.38
N LEU A 121 17.55 -8.25 -4.08
CA LEU A 121 17.69 -7.03 -4.86
C LEU A 121 19.15 -6.52 -4.79
N ARG A 122 19.80 -6.37 -5.94
CA ARG A 122 21.20 -5.93 -6.07
C ARG A 122 21.32 -4.89 -7.19
N ALA A 123 22.19 -3.91 -6.99
CA ALA A 123 22.45 -2.85 -7.96
C ALA A 123 22.94 -3.36 -9.32
N ASP A 124 23.68 -4.46 -9.33
CA ASP A 124 24.19 -5.14 -10.52
C ASP A 124 23.26 -6.25 -11.05
N GLY A 125 22.10 -6.43 -10.41
CA GLY A 125 21.12 -7.48 -10.73
C GLY A 125 20.52 -7.29 -12.12
N ALA A 126 20.82 -8.20 -13.04
CA ALA A 126 20.09 -8.32 -14.31
C ALA A 126 18.80 -9.11 -14.08
N LEU A 127 17.66 -8.56 -14.51
CA LEU A 127 16.35 -9.16 -14.34
C LEU A 127 15.83 -9.69 -15.67
N ALA A 128 15.57 -10.99 -15.75
CA ALA A 128 15.00 -11.61 -16.94
C ALA A 128 13.47 -11.42 -17.00
N ALA A 129 13.01 -10.19 -16.87
CA ALA A 129 11.61 -9.82 -16.80
C ALA A 129 11.30 -8.64 -17.72
N ASP A 130 10.08 -8.60 -18.23
CA ASP A 130 9.56 -7.45 -18.99
C ASP A 130 8.90 -6.43 -18.06
N VAL A 131 8.36 -6.90 -16.90
CA VAL A 131 7.77 -6.08 -15.83
C VAL A 131 8.27 -6.56 -14.47
N VAL A 132 8.55 -5.63 -13.56
CA VAL A 132 8.90 -5.91 -12.17
C VAL A 132 8.02 -5.10 -11.24
N PHE A 133 7.33 -5.76 -10.30
CA PHE A 133 6.59 -5.09 -9.22
C PHE A 133 7.43 -5.02 -7.96
N VAL A 134 7.57 -3.80 -7.42
CA VAL A 134 8.25 -3.51 -6.15
C VAL A 134 7.38 -2.58 -5.31
N CYS A 135 7.05 -2.96 -4.09
CA CYS A 135 6.34 -2.08 -3.15
C CYS A 135 7.36 -1.35 -2.28
N ASN A 136 7.34 -0.01 -2.27
CA ASN A 136 8.34 0.79 -1.56
C ASN A 136 7.73 2.07 -0.93
N PRO A 137 7.54 2.13 0.38
CA PRO A 137 7.84 1.13 1.41
C PRO A 137 7.06 -0.17 1.24
N ASN A 138 7.70 -1.30 1.57
CA ASN A 138 7.12 -2.61 1.30
C ASN A 138 5.96 -2.97 2.25
N ASN A 139 4.87 -3.45 1.71
CA ASN A 139 3.82 -4.13 2.46
C ASN A 139 3.94 -5.65 2.19
N PRO A 140 4.24 -6.50 3.22
CA PRO A 140 3.91 -6.28 4.64
C PRO A 140 5.07 -5.82 5.55
N THR A 141 6.33 -5.84 5.09
CA THR A 141 7.50 -5.77 5.98
C THR A 141 7.87 -4.36 6.46
N GLY A 142 7.46 -3.33 5.72
CA GLY A 142 7.92 -1.95 5.97
C GLY A 142 9.37 -1.70 5.57
N SER A 143 10.00 -2.62 4.84
CA SER A 143 11.34 -2.43 4.27
C SER A 143 11.33 -1.33 3.22
N VAL A 144 12.47 -0.65 3.02
CA VAL A 144 12.62 0.43 2.04
C VAL A 144 13.77 0.17 1.08
N LEU A 145 13.53 0.49 -0.19
CA LEU A 145 14.51 0.52 -1.26
C LEU A 145 15.01 1.96 -1.42
N THR A 146 16.31 2.15 -1.32
CA THR A 146 16.89 3.49 -1.45
C THR A 146 16.91 3.97 -2.90
N GLU A 147 16.85 5.29 -3.12
CA GLU A 147 16.88 5.86 -4.46
C GLU A 147 18.13 5.44 -5.27
N PRO A 148 19.38 5.43 -4.72
CA PRO A 148 20.55 4.99 -5.47
C PRO A 148 20.46 3.54 -5.94
N LEU A 149 19.90 2.64 -5.12
CA LEU A 149 19.72 1.24 -5.51
C LEU A 149 18.64 1.11 -6.60
N LEU A 150 17.53 1.82 -6.47
CA LEU A 150 16.49 1.85 -7.50
C LEU A 150 17.02 2.41 -8.83
N ALA A 151 17.75 3.53 -8.79
CA ALA A 151 18.35 4.12 -9.98
C ALA A 151 19.35 3.16 -10.68
N ALA A 152 20.14 2.42 -9.91
CA ALA A 152 21.07 1.42 -10.47
C ALA A 152 20.29 0.26 -11.14
N LEU A 153 19.21 -0.22 -10.51
CA LEU A 153 18.34 -1.27 -11.08
C LEU A 153 17.69 -0.80 -12.38
N LEU A 154 17.14 0.42 -12.43
CA LEU A 154 16.54 1.01 -13.63
C LEU A 154 17.55 1.10 -14.79
N ALA A 155 18.75 1.63 -14.50
CA ALA A 155 19.82 1.78 -15.49
C ALA A 155 20.32 0.42 -16.01
N ARG A 156 20.42 -0.57 -15.12
CA ARG A 156 20.89 -1.91 -15.47
C ARG A 156 19.89 -2.69 -16.34
N ASN A 157 18.61 -2.37 -16.22
CA ASN A 157 17.51 -3.10 -16.87
C ASN A 157 16.64 -2.16 -17.74
N PRO A 158 17.20 -1.52 -18.78
CA PRO A 158 16.50 -0.46 -19.54
C PRO A 158 15.28 -0.95 -20.33
N HIS A 159 15.17 -2.25 -20.57
CA HIS A 159 14.04 -2.88 -21.29
C HIS A 159 12.99 -3.47 -20.34
N THR A 160 13.22 -3.43 -19.03
CA THR A 160 12.28 -3.88 -18.00
C THR A 160 11.53 -2.70 -17.44
N VAL A 161 10.22 -2.74 -17.41
CA VAL A 161 9.36 -1.74 -16.79
C VAL A 161 9.28 -2.03 -15.29
N PHE A 162 9.67 -1.07 -14.46
CA PHE A 162 9.55 -1.14 -13.02
C PHE A 162 8.25 -0.47 -12.57
N VAL A 163 7.41 -1.21 -11.86
CA VAL A 163 6.21 -0.72 -11.19
C VAL A 163 6.54 -0.55 -9.71
N LEU A 164 6.80 0.69 -9.30
CA LEU A 164 7.10 1.04 -7.93
C LEU A 164 5.81 1.46 -7.21
N ASP A 165 5.33 0.63 -6.28
CA ASP A 165 4.14 0.97 -5.52
C ASP A 165 4.50 1.76 -4.26
N GLU A 166 4.25 3.07 -4.29
CA GLU A 166 4.44 4.03 -3.22
C GLU A 166 3.17 4.27 -2.39
N ALA A 167 2.27 3.28 -2.25
CA ALA A 167 1.03 3.45 -1.49
C ALA A 167 1.22 3.84 -0.02
N PHE A 168 2.44 3.73 0.50
CA PHE A 168 2.78 4.02 1.89
C PHE A 168 3.90 5.06 2.05
N ILE A 169 4.22 5.82 1.01
CA ILE A 169 5.32 6.79 1.05
C ILE A 169 5.09 7.91 2.07
N GLU A 170 3.84 8.28 2.33
CA GLU A 170 3.47 9.28 3.33
C GLU A 170 3.74 8.82 4.78
N PHE A 171 3.99 7.53 4.99
CA PHE A 171 4.18 6.92 6.31
C PHE A 171 5.63 6.57 6.64
N THR A 172 6.59 7.12 5.91
CA THR A 172 8.02 6.92 6.16
C THR A 172 8.77 8.23 6.13
N ALA A 173 9.83 8.32 6.94
CA ALA A 173 10.81 9.38 6.89
C ALA A 173 12.20 8.87 6.40
N SER A 174 12.28 7.58 6.04
CA SER A 174 13.56 6.94 5.68
C SER A 174 13.94 7.11 4.21
N ILE A 175 12.95 7.38 3.36
CA ILE A 175 13.11 7.63 1.92
C ILE A 175 12.15 8.72 1.46
N ALA A 176 12.50 9.39 0.38
CA ALA A 176 11.60 10.26 -0.36
C ALA A 176 10.92 9.47 -1.50
N THR A 177 9.91 10.09 -2.14
CA THR A 177 9.32 9.56 -3.38
C THR A 177 10.38 9.43 -4.48
N ALA A 178 10.25 8.40 -5.30
CA ALA A 178 11.09 8.19 -6.47
C ALA A 178 10.70 9.08 -7.68
N ARG A 179 9.75 10.02 -7.51
CA ARG A 179 9.30 10.92 -8.59
C ARG A 179 10.47 11.58 -9.37
N PRO A 180 11.57 12.07 -8.73
CA PRO A 180 12.66 12.67 -9.49
C PRO A 180 13.35 11.72 -10.49
N LEU A 181 13.25 10.41 -10.30
CA LEU A 181 13.79 9.44 -11.24
C LEU A 181 13.02 9.39 -12.57
N LEU A 182 11.77 9.86 -12.62
CA LEU A 182 11.00 9.98 -13.88
C LEU A 182 11.63 10.98 -14.86
N ASP A 183 12.43 11.92 -14.37
CA ASP A 183 13.17 12.87 -15.22
C ASP A 183 14.38 12.22 -15.91
N ARG A 184 14.75 10.98 -15.52
CA ARG A 184 15.93 10.25 -15.97
C ARG A 184 15.66 8.89 -16.59
N PHE A 185 14.51 8.28 -16.29
CA PHE A 185 14.20 6.90 -16.64
C PHE A 185 12.77 6.78 -17.19
N ASP A 186 12.65 6.35 -18.44
CA ASP A 186 11.36 6.11 -19.11
C ASP A 186 10.74 4.75 -18.75
N ASN A 187 11.47 3.88 -18.06
CA ASN A 187 11.05 2.54 -17.69
C ASN A 187 10.53 2.44 -16.24
N LEU A 188 10.07 3.55 -15.66
CA LEU A 188 9.52 3.62 -14.30
C LEU A 188 8.05 4.02 -14.33
N LEU A 189 7.20 3.25 -13.63
CA LEU A 189 5.83 3.58 -13.26
C LEU A 189 5.78 3.70 -11.73
N ILE A 190 5.24 4.80 -11.20
CA ILE A 190 5.05 4.98 -9.76
C ILE A 190 3.56 4.98 -9.45
N LEU A 191 3.11 4.10 -8.57
CA LEU A 191 1.73 4.05 -8.08
C LEU A 191 1.60 4.86 -6.79
N ARG A 192 0.60 5.72 -6.71
CA ARG A 192 0.30 6.56 -5.54
C ARG A 192 -1.12 6.30 -5.07
N SER A 193 -1.26 5.95 -3.80
CA SER A 193 -2.56 5.68 -3.17
C SER A 193 -3.01 6.87 -2.33
N MET A 194 -4.22 7.35 -2.56
CA MET A 194 -4.83 8.36 -1.69
C MET A 194 -5.72 7.73 -0.61
N THR A 195 -5.82 6.40 -0.57
CA THR A 195 -6.75 5.69 0.32
C THR A 195 -6.21 5.53 1.75
N LYS A 196 -4.88 5.53 1.93
CA LYS A 196 -4.24 5.15 3.20
C LYS A 196 -3.98 6.37 4.08
N ALA A 197 -3.21 7.33 3.58
CA ALA A 197 -2.81 8.52 4.31
C ALA A 197 -3.99 9.45 4.64
N TYR A 198 -5.01 9.46 3.79
CA TYR A 198 -6.17 10.35 3.94
C TYR A 198 -7.42 9.62 4.45
N ALA A 199 -7.29 8.36 4.90
CA ALA A 199 -8.35 7.54 5.48
C ALA A 199 -9.65 7.49 4.65
N ILE A 200 -9.54 7.39 3.32
CA ILE A 200 -10.66 7.33 2.39
C ILE A 200 -10.69 6.04 1.54
N PRO A 201 -10.47 4.85 2.15
CA PRO A 201 -10.42 3.61 1.36
C PRO A 201 -11.71 3.32 0.60
N GLY A 202 -12.86 3.75 1.12
CA GLY A 202 -14.18 3.57 0.50
C GLY A 202 -14.39 4.42 -0.75
N LEU A 203 -13.72 5.56 -0.91
CA LEU A 203 -13.84 6.42 -2.10
C LEU A 203 -13.10 5.87 -3.31
N ARG A 204 -12.08 5.01 -3.11
CA ARG A 204 -11.31 4.38 -4.19
C ARG A 204 -10.59 5.40 -5.07
N LEU A 205 -9.47 5.97 -4.61
CA LEU A 205 -8.70 6.95 -5.36
C LEU A 205 -7.19 6.65 -5.31
N GLY A 206 -6.55 6.73 -6.46
CA GLY A 206 -5.11 6.62 -6.65
C GLY A 206 -4.70 7.15 -8.01
N TYR A 207 -3.42 7.12 -8.30
CA TYR A 207 -2.90 7.55 -9.60
C TYR A 207 -1.55 6.91 -9.92
N VAL A 208 -1.20 6.96 -11.20
CA VAL A 208 0.07 6.51 -11.77
C VAL A 208 0.84 7.74 -12.25
N LEU A 209 2.15 7.76 -11.98
CA LEU A 209 3.11 8.71 -12.54
C LEU A 209 4.07 7.94 -13.44
N ALA A 210 4.30 8.41 -14.67
CA ALA A 210 5.24 7.78 -15.61
C ALA A 210 5.58 8.72 -16.77
N SER A 211 6.41 8.26 -17.70
CA SER A 211 6.59 8.92 -18.99
C SER A 211 5.26 8.96 -19.78
N GLU A 212 5.08 9.95 -20.67
CA GLU A 212 3.87 10.08 -21.49
C GLU A 212 3.60 8.82 -22.33
N SER A 213 4.65 8.16 -22.80
CA SER A 213 4.51 6.93 -23.59
C SER A 213 3.92 5.78 -22.78
N LEU A 214 4.33 5.62 -21.52
CA LEU A 214 3.76 4.62 -20.62
C LEU A 214 2.33 4.97 -20.20
N ILE A 215 2.04 6.24 -19.92
CA ILE A 215 0.67 6.70 -19.61
C ILE A 215 -0.24 6.48 -20.80
N THR A 216 0.19 6.83 -22.02
CA THR A 216 -0.59 6.57 -23.26
C THR A 216 -0.93 5.09 -23.38
N ARG A 217 0.06 4.21 -23.19
CA ARG A 217 -0.17 2.75 -23.23
C ARG A 217 -1.22 2.30 -22.22
N LEU A 218 -1.18 2.80 -20.98
CA LEU A 218 -2.18 2.48 -19.96
C LEU A 218 -3.56 3.03 -20.31
N THR A 219 -3.62 4.23 -20.87
CA THR A 219 -4.86 4.90 -21.26
C THR A 219 -5.63 4.11 -22.33
N HIS A 220 -4.93 3.44 -23.25
CA HIS A 220 -5.57 2.58 -24.26
C HIS A 220 -6.33 1.39 -23.65
N GLU A 221 -5.90 0.90 -22.51
CA GLU A 221 -6.51 -0.23 -21.80
C GLU A 221 -7.54 0.19 -20.75
N LYS A 222 -7.58 1.49 -20.42
CA LYS A 222 -8.39 1.99 -19.30
C LYS A 222 -9.86 2.11 -19.67
N ALA A 223 -10.73 1.53 -18.84
CA ALA A 223 -12.16 1.79 -18.95
C ALA A 223 -12.48 3.25 -18.59
N PRO A 224 -13.46 3.88 -19.28
CA PRO A 224 -13.91 5.23 -18.95
C PRO A 224 -14.64 5.28 -17.60
N TRP A 225 -14.66 6.47 -16.97
CA TRP A 225 -15.43 6.79 -15.76
C TRP A 225 -15.13 5.93 -14.51
N THR A 226 -13.93 5.39 -14.40
CA THR A 226 -13.59 4.53 -13.24
C THR A 226 -13.40 5.34 -11.96
N VAL A 227 -13.05 6.63 -12.06
CA VAL A 227 -12.95 7.55 -10.91
C VAL A 227 -14.31 8.21 -10.70
N ASN A 228 -14.96 7.93 -9.58
CA ASN A 228 -16.27 8.52 -9.27
C ASN A 228 -16.17 9.99 -8.86
N ALA A 229 -17.28 10.73 -8.98
CA ALA A 229 -17.34 12.17 -8.74
C ALA A 229 -16.90 12.58 -7.32
N LEU A 230 -17.25 11.80 -6.29
CA LEU A 230 -16.89 12.11 -4.90
C LEU A 230 -15.40 11.84 -4.65
N ALA A 231 -14.84 10.80 -5.27
CA ALA A 231 -13.41 10.55 -5.24
C ALA A 231 -12.63 11.68 -5.91
N ALA A 232 -13.10 12.18 -7.07
CA ALA A 232 -12.48 13.31 -7.73
C ALA A 232 -12.54 14.58 -6.86
N ALA A 233 -13.68 14.86 -6.23
CA ALA A 233 -13.82 15.98 -5.29
C ALA A 233 -12.85 15.84 -4.11
N ALA A 234 -12.74 14.65 -3.49
CA ALA A 234 -11.78 14.41 -2.42
C ALA A 234 -10.33 14.63 -2.88
N GLY A 235 -9.97 14.18 -4.09
CA GLY A 235 -8.65 14.41 -4.66
C GLY A 235 -8.34 15.89 -4.86
N HIS A 236 -9.29 16.69 -5.37
CA HIS A 236 -9.13 18.13 -5.50
C HIS A 236 -8.88 18.82 -4.17
N PHE A 237 -9.65 18.48 -3.13
CA PHE A 237 -9.47 19.01 -1.78
C PHE A 237 -8.08 18.66 -1.23
N ILE A 238 -7.66 17.39 -1.34
CA ILE A 238 -6.38 16.93 -0.82
C ILE A 238 -5.21 17.66 -1.48
N PHE A 239 -5.21 17.82 -2.81
CA PHE A 239 -4.14 18.54 -3.49
C PHE A 239 -4.15 20.05 -3.20
N GLU A 240 -5.32 20.64 -2.98
CA GLU A 240 -5.45 22.05 -2.60
C GLU A 240 -4.90 22.33 -1.19
N HIS A 241 -5.13 21.41 -0.27
CA HIS A 241 -4.73 21.53 1.14
C HIS A 241 -3.55 20.62 1.49
N PHE A 242 -2.75 20.17 0.53
CA PHE A 242 -1.82 19.05 0.66
C PHE A 242 -0.94 19.11 1.91
N ALA A 243 -0.31 20.26 2.19
CA ALA A 243 0.57 20.40 3.36
C ALA A 243 -0.18 20.25 4.70
N ALA A 244 -1.44 20.68 4.75
CA ALA A 244 -2.25 20.66 5.97
C ALA A 244 -2.88 19.29 6.27
N VAL A 245 -3.01 18.43 5.24
CA VAL A 245 -3.72 17.14 5.36
C VAL A 245 -2.78 15.93 5.46
N GLN A 246 -1.48 16.17 5.64
CA GLN A 246 -0.53 15.08 5.82
C GLN A 246 -0.67 14.43 7.20
N PRO A 247 -0.54 13.09 7.32
CA PRO A 247 -0.48 12.45 8.62
C PRO A 247 0.75 12.92 9.41
N PRO A 248 0.69 12.97 10.75
CA PRO A 248 1.81 13.36 11.60
C PRO A 248 2.86 12.23 11.66
N THR A 249 3.56 12.00 10.54
CA THR A 249 4.43 10.84 10.32
C THR A 249 5.52 10.69 11.39
N ALA A 250 6.11 11.80 11.87
CA ALA A 250 7.15 11.72 12.89
C ALA A 250 6.61 11.14 14.21
N GLN A 251 5.44 11.60 14.67
CA GLN A 251 4.79 11.07 15.87
C GLN A 251 4.39 9.62 15.70
N LEU A 252 3.78 9.30 14.55
CA LEU A 252 3.33 7.94 14.22
C LEU A 252 4.50 6.93 14.21
N LEU A 253 5.67 7.33 13.69
CA LEU A 253 6.85 6.49 13.70
C LEU A 253 7.45 6.33 15.10
N ALA A 254 7.38 7.37 15.95
CA ALA A 254 7.78 7.29 17.36
C ALA A 254 6.87 6.31 18.13
N ASP A 255 5.56 6.39 17.93
CA ASP A 255 4.58 5.47 18.52
C ASP A 255 4.82 4.02 18.04
N ARG A 256 5.14 3.83 16.76
CA ARG A 256 5.50 2.51 16.22
C ARG A 256 6.76 1.96 16.88
N VAL A 257 7.81 2.78 17.08
CA VAL A 257 9.03 2.34 17.77
C VAL A 257 8.69 1.87 19.19
N SER A 258 7.95 2.68 19.95
CA SER A 258 7.52 2.33 21.30
C SER A 258 6.73 1.03 21.33
N PHE A 259 5.74 0.91 20.43
CA PHE A 259 4.87 -0.27 20.33
C PHE A 259 5.68 -1.53 19.99
N ALA A 260 6.51 -1.50 18.95
CA ALA A 260 7.33 -2.63 18.52
C ALA A 260 8.36 -3.06 19.59
N THR A 261 9.01 -2.09 20.27
CA THR A 261 9.96 -2.38 21.35
C THR A 261 9.29 -3.11 22.53
N ARG A 262 8.09 -2.67 22.90
CA ARG A 262 7.34 -3.31 23.99
C ARG A 262 6.83 -4.70 23.63
N LEU A 263 6.49 -4.95 22.35
CA LEU A 263 6.16 -6.28 21.86
C LEU A 263 7.40 -7.18 21.81
N ALA A 264 8.55 -6.66 21.38
CA ALA A 264 9.80 -7.41 21.31
C ALA A 264 10.34 -7.84 22.68
N ALA A 265 9.88 -7.22 23.78
CA ALA A 265 10.17 -7.67 25.14
C ALA A 265 9.46 -8.99 25.51
N ASN A 266 8.50 -9.47 24.71
CA ASN A 266 7.88 -10.77 24.84
C ASN A 266 8.70 -11.79 24.05
N GLU A 267 9.39 -12.69 24.76
CA GLU A 267 10.29 -13.70 24.17
C GLU A 267 9.57 -14.68 23.22
N SER A 268 8.26 -14.81 23.31
CA SER A 268 7.45 -15.64 22.39
C SER A 268 7.22 -15.03 21.03
N LEU A 269 7.63 -13.77 20.83
CA LEU A 269 7.46 -13.02 19.60
C LEU A 269 8.81 -12.67 18.95
N ALA A 270 8.84 -12.65 17.64
CA ALA A 270 9.91 -12.03 16.87
C ALA A 270 9.32 -10.84 16.09
N ILE A 271 9.85 -9.62 16.28
CA ILE A 271 9.38 -8.41 15.63
C ILE A 271 10.38 -7.99 14.55
N VAL A 272 9.91 -7.86 13.32
CA VAL A 272 10.75 -7.44 12.18
C VAL A 272 10.87 -5.92 12.17
N PRO A 273 12.08 -5.35 12.03
CA PRO A 273 12.27 -3.91 11.86
C PRO A 273 11.48 -3.36 10.66
N SER A 274 10.91 -2.16 10.83
CA SER A 274 10.09 -1.51 9.81
C SER A 274 10.40 -0.02 9.74
N HIS A 275 10.26 0.57 8.55
CA HIS A 275 10.40 2.00 8.28
C HIS A 275 9.05 2.71 8.14
N THR A 276 7.93 2.01 8.38
CA THR A 276 6.57 2.54 8.29
C THR A 276 5.81 2.41 9.62
N HIS A 277 4.55 2.80 9.64
CA HIS A 277 3.65 2.67 10.80
C HIS A 277 3.12 1.24 11.02
N TYR A 278 3.44 0.30 10.15
CA TYR A 278 3.12 -1.13 10.31
C TYR A 278 4.39 -1.97 10.31
N PHE A 279 4.30 -3.17 10.81
CA PHE A 279 5.40 -4.12 10.88
C PHE A 279 4.91 -5.56 10.94
N VAL A 280 5.79 -6.49 10.60
CA VAL A 280 5.55 -7.93 10.72
C VAL A 280 6.06 -8.41 12.06
N GLY A 281 5.27 -9.27 12.72
CA GLY A 281 5.68 -10.10 13.82
C GLY A 281 5.54 -11.57 13.48
N ALA A 282 6.25 -12.43 14.20
CA ALA A 282 6.12 -13.87 14.12
C ALA A 282 6.00 -14.49 15.51
N LEU A 283 5.12 -15.47 15.66
CA LEU A 283 5.04 -16.32 16.83
C LEU A 283 6.17 -17.35 16.80
N ARG A 284 6.81 -17.60 17.92
CA ARG A 284 7.75 -18.74 18.04
C ARG A 284 7.03 -20.08 18.09
N HIS A 285 5.79 -20.09 18.62
CA HIS A 285 4.92 -21.26 18.69
C HIS A 285 3.49 -20.90 18.30
N GLY A 286 2.80 -21.78 17.59
CA GLY A 286 1.43 -21.57 17.14
C GLY A 286 1.34 -20.86 15.78
N THR A 287 0.14 -20.38 15.44
CA THR A 287 -0.16 -19.76 14.15
C THR A 287 -0.83 -18.39 14.30
N ALA A 288 -0.58 -17.50 13.36
CA ALA A 288 -1.24 -16.19 13.30
C ALA A 288 -2.76 -16.31 13.16
N ALA A 289 -3.26 -17.36 12.49
CA ALA A 289 -4.69 -17.64 12.39
C ALA A 289 -5.33 -17.94 13.74
N ALA A 290 -4.68 -18.79 14.57
CA ALA A 290 -5.15 -19.08 15.92
C ALA A 290 -5.11 -17.83 16.82
N LEU A 291 -4.00 -17.09 16.77
CA LEU A 291 -3.86 -15.83 17.49
C LEU A 291 -4.95 -14.82 17.09
N LYS A 292 -5.19 -14.63 15.78
CA LYS A 292 -6.24 -13.74 15.28
C LYS A 292 -7.61 -14.11 15.82
N SER A 293 -7.95 -15.39 15.76
CA SER A 293 -9.24 -15.90 16.25
C SER A 293 -9.41 -15.68 17.75
N TRP A 294 -8.39 -15.93 18.53
CA TRP A 294 -8.40 -15.75 19.97
C TRP A 294 -8.50 -14.27 20.37
N LEU A 295 -7.67 -13.39 19.77
CA LEU A 295 -7.70 -11.94 20.00
C LEU A 295 -9.08 -11.36 19.70
N LEU A 296 -9.68 -11.79 18.59
CA LEU A 296 -10.97 -11.32 18.18
C LEU A 296 -12.07 -11.77 19.14
N ALA A 297 -12.10 -13.07 19.48
CA ALA A 297 -13.15 -13.63 20.33
C ALA A 297 -13.10 -13.12 21.78
N ARG A 298 -11.89 -12.91 22.32
CA ARG A 298 -11.70 -12.58 23.73
C ARG A 298 -11.57 -11.07 24.00
N HIS A 299 -10.98 -10.35 23.07
CA HIS A 299 -10.62 -8.94 23.26
C HIS A 299 -11.23 -7.98 22.22
N GLY A 300 -11.84 -8.50 21.15
CA GLY A 300 -12.32 -7.68 20.05
C GLY A 300 -11.18 -7.01 19.26
N LEU A 301 -9.97 -7.60 19.29
CA LEU A 301 -8.79 -7.04 18.62
C LEU A 301 -8.55 -7.78 17.31
N LEU A 302 -8.55 -7.03 16.20
CA LEU A 302 -8.36 -7.60 14.87
C LEU A 302 -6.93 -7.38 14.39
N ILE A 303 -6.23 -8.46 14.02
CA ILE A 303 -4.88 -8.42 13.44
C ILE A 303 -4.90 -8.99 12.01
N ARG A 304 -3.84 -8.74 11.24
CA ARG A 304 -3.66 -9.33 9.92
C ARG A 304 -2.86 -10.63 10.01
N ASP A 305 -3.48 -11.77 9.74
CA ASP A 305 -2.77 -13.01 9.46
C ASP A 305 -1.96 -12.84 8.15
N ALA A 306 -0.64 -12.94 8.24
CA ALA A 306 0.27 -12.71 7.12
C ALA A 306 0.77 -14.00 6.44
N ALA A 307 0.20 -15.15 6.77
CA ALA A 307 0.61 -16.44 6.21
C ALA A 307 0.47 -16.53 4.68
N ASN A 308 -0.45 -15.76 4.10
CA ASN A 308 -0.68 -15.76 2.65
C ASN A 308 0.30 -14.89 1.86
N PHE A 309 1.16 -14.10 2.51
CA PHE A 309 2.23 -13.40 1.82
C PHE A 309 3.34 -14.40 1.44
N ARG A 310 3.67 -14.45 0.15
CA ARG A 310 4.73 -15.33 -0.35
C ARG A 310 6.06 -15.06 0.36
N GLY A 311 6.69 -16.09 0.92
CA GLY A 311 7.92 -15.97 1.71
C GLY A 311 7.69 -15.83 3.21
N LEU A 312 6.44 -15.66 3.67
CA LEU A 312 6.09 -15.73 5.08
C LEU A 312 5.49 -17.11 5.45
N THR A 313 5.41 -17.41 6.73
CA THR A 313 4.94 -18.70 7.27
C THR A 313 3.64 -18.52 8.06
N PRO A 314 2.94 -19.61 8.44
CA PRO A 314 1.74 -19.51 9.29
C PRO A 314 1.96 -18.83 10.65
N ALA A 315 3.21 -18.68 11.11
CA ALA A 315 3.52 -17.95 12.34
C ALA A 315 3.48 -16.42 12.19
N HIS A 316 3.50 -15.89 10.96
CA HIS A 316 3.64 -14.47 10.72
C HIS A 316 2.30 -13.73 10.74
N PHE A 317 2.30 -12.58 11.39
CA PHE A 317 1.20 -11.63 11.39
C PHE A 317 1.71 -10.21 11.10
N ARG A 318 0.83 -9.32 10.62
CA ARG A 318 1.15 -7.90 10.46
C ARG A 318 0.28 -7.08 11.39
N LEU A 319 0.90 -6.07 12.02
CA LEU A 319 0.25 -5.08 12.87
C LEU A 319 0.44 -3.69 12.29
N CYS A 320 -0.61 -2.88 12.35
CA CYS A 320 -0.55 -1.45 12.14
C CYS A 320 -0.52 -0.75 13.50
N THR A 321 0.32 0.25 13.67
CA THR A 321 0.35 1.10 14.85
C THR A 321 -0.94 1.94 14.91
N ARG A 322 -1.52 2.03 16.09
CA ARG A 322 -2.71 2.83 16.39
C ARG A 322 -2.43 3.80 17.54
N HIS A 323 -3.47 4.39 18.08
CA HIS A 323 -3.34 5.21 19.30
C HIS A 323 -2.61 4.42 20.40
N PRO A 324 -1.79 5.10 21.23
CA PRO A 324 -1.06 4.44 22.32
C PRO A 324 -1.95 3.61 23.26
N ALA A 325 -3.19 4.03 23.50
CA ALA A 325 -4.16 3.28 24.29
C ALA A 325 -4.55 1.96 23.65
N ASP A 326 -4.85 1.95 22.34
CA ASP A 326 -5.15 0.73 21.57
C ASP A 326 -3.95 -0.22 21.55
N ASN A 327 -2.74 0.34 21.28
CA ASN A 327 -1.49 -0.43 21.29
C ASN A 327 -1.28 -1.12 22.63
N GLN A 328 -1.64 -0.45 23.74
CA GLN A 328 -1.54 -1.03 25.09
C GLN A 328 -2.50 -2.22 25.27
N LEU A 329 -3.73 -2.15 24.73
CA LEU A 329 -4.67 -3.27 24.78
C LEU A 329 -4.10 -4.50 24.10
N LEU A 330 -3.52 -4.34 22.91
CA LEU A 330 -2.91 -5.47 22.19
C LEU A 330 -1.68 -6.03 22.92
N ILE A 331 -0.81 -5.18 23.48
CA ILE A 331 0.33 -5.64 24.28
C ILE A 331 -0.13 -6.51 25.45
N ASN A 332 -1.17 -6.08 26.16
CA ASN A 332 -1.70 -6.85 27.30
C ASN A 332 -2.28 -8.19 26.85
N ALA A 333 -3.09 -8.18 25.79
CA ALA A 333 -3.66 -9.40 25.23
C ALA A 333 -2.58 -10.40 24.72
N LEU A 334 -1.51 -9.91 24.10
CA LEU A 334 -0.43 -10.78 23.63
C LEU A 334 0.38 -11.40 24.78
N ARG A 335 0.49 -10.73 25.93
CA ARG A 335 1.06 -11.34 27.16
C ARG A 335 0.17 -12.47 27.68
N GLU A 336 -1.14 -12.22 27.75
CA GLU A 336 -2.11 -13.25 28.16
C GLU A 336 -2.06 -14.47 27.21
N TRP A 337 -1.95 -14.25 25.88
CA TRP A 337 -1.83 -15.33 24.90
C TRP A 337 -0.61 -16.24 25.16
N THR A 338 0.53 -15.64 25.47
CA THR A 338 1.78 -16.39 25.66
C THR A 338 1.85 -17.12 27.00
N ASP A 339 1.03 -16.73 27.97
CA ASP A 339 0.91 -17.37 29.27
C ASP A 339 -0.08 -18.57 29.26
N LEU A 340 -0.80 -18.78 28.13
CA LEU A 340 -1.68 -19.94 28.00
C LEU A 340 -0.87 -21.23 27.87
N PRO A 341 -1.29 -22.33 28.54
CA PRO A 341 -0.67 -23.63 28.34
C PRO A 341 -0.83 -24.07 26.87
N ALA A 342 0.24 -24.66 26.32
CA ALA A 342 0.30 -25.11 24.94
C ALA A 342 -0.70 -26.23 24.62
#